data_c90f2a3a5f9f925debe5f2adf6030286
#
_entry.id   c90f2a3a5f9f925debe5f2adf6030286
#
_cell.length_a   1.000
_cell.length_b   1.000
_cell.length_c   1.000
_cell.angle_alpha   90.00
_cell.angle_beta   90.00
_cell.angle_gamma   90.00
#
_symmetry.space_group_name_H-M   'P 1'
#
loop_
_entity.id
_entity.type
_entity.pdbx_description
1 polymer ?
#
loop_
_entity_poly.entity_id
_entity_poly.type
_entity_poly.pdbx_seq_one_letter_code
_entity_poly.pdbx_strand_id
1 'polypeptide(L)'
;MAKYFMQEMPDMRKEGETLLYPRMEITGTCETDELVETCIKGSTFNRGEVRGALDLIAGTMARFMAEGRSVRIEGIGLFTPTLSLKKGKEREGIEGNSPRRNAASIKIGGINFRADRTLINETNTLCDLERGSGVKKCRRPKTTAGERLAMVRKYLEENPFITVGEYLKMAELNRTTAAKELKAWAADAESGIAMKGLGTHKVYVNSGK
;
A
#
# COMPACT_ATOMS: atom_id res chain seq x y z
N MET A 1 10.26 -1.07 -25.20
CA MET A 1 9.54 -2.30 -24.79
C MET A 1 9.40 -2.31 -23.28
N ALA A 2 8.18 -2.40 -22.79
CA ALA A 2 7.91 -2.51 -21.36
C ALA A 2 8.03 -3.97 -20.92
N LYS A 3 8.61 -4.22 -19.74
CA LYS A 3 8.78 -5.58 -19.23
C LYS A 3 7.66 -5.95 -18.26
N TYR A 4 7.26 -7.22 -18.29
CA TYR A 4 6.35 -7.77 -17.28
C TYR A 4 6.91 -9.06 -16.69
N PHE A 5 6.56 -9.36 -15.47
CA PHE A 5 6.88 -10.62 -14.79
C PHE A 5 5.60 -11.27 -14.26
N MET A 6 5.65 -12.58 -14.07
CA MET A 6 4.55 -13.31 -13.44
C MET A 6 4.72 -13.26 -11.92
N GLN A 7 3.64 -12.94 -11.21
CA GLN A 7 3.61 -12.91 -9.75
C GLN A 7 2.60 -13.94 -9.24
N GLU A 8 3.00 -14.74 -8.26
CA GLU A 8 2.10 -15.62 -7.53
C GLU A 8 1.13 -14.80 -6.68
N MET A 9 -0.15 -15.08 -6.82
CA MET A 9 -1.21 -14.52 -5.97
C MET A 9 -2.10 -15.65 -5.45
N PRO A 10 -2.62 -15.57 -4.21
CA PRO A 10 -3.60 -16.54 -3.72
C PRO A 10 -4.88 -16.46 -4.56
N ASP A 11 -5.42 -17.61 -4.93
CA ASP A 11 -6.76 -17.64 -5.51
C ASP A 11 -7.78 -17.38 -4.39
N MET A 12 -8.52 -16.27 -4.52
CA MET A 12 -9.56 -15.92 -3.54
C MET A 12 -10.81 -16.80 -3.63
N ARG A 13 -10.93 -17.60 -4.70
CA ARG A 13 -12.08 -18.49 -4.94
C ARG A 13 -11.83 -19.92 -4.45
N LYS A 14 -10.55 -20.30 -4.32
CA LYS A 14 -10.14 -21.64 -3.89
C LYS A 14 -9.05 -21.54 -2.84
N GLU A 15 -9.34 -21.97 -1.62
CA GLU A 15 -8.36 -22.00 -0.54
C GLU A 15 -7.18 -22.90 -0.90
N GLY A 16 -5.98 -22.36 -0.78
CA GLY A 16 -4.71 -23.09 -0.96
C GLY A 16 -4.13 -23.06 -2.38
N GLU A 17 -4.88 -22.71 -3.41
CA GLU A 17 -4.35 -22.58 -4.77
C GLU A 17 -3.69 -21.21 -4.98
N THR A 18 -2.64 -21.19 -5.80
CA THR A 18 -1.95 -19.96 -6.27
C THR A 18 -2.08 -19.85 -7.77
N LEU A 19 -2.41 -18.65 -8.23
CA LEU A 19 -2.46 -18.29 -9.64
C LEU A 19 -1.30 -17.36 -9.98
N LEU A 20 -0.87 -17.41 -11.24
CA LEU A 20 0.15 -16.49 -11.75
C LEU A 20 -0.55 -15.33 -12.48
N TYR A 21 -0.29 -14.10 -11.99
CA TYR A 21 -0.78 -12.88 -12.63
C TYR A 21 0.35 -12.11 -13.28
N PRO A 22 0.17 -11.58 -14.49
CA PRO A 22 1.14 -10.70 -15.12
C PRO A 22 1.18 -9.36 -14.38
N ARG A 23 2.38 -8.87 -14.12
CA ARG A 23 2.61 -7.56 -13.51
C ARG A 23 3.67 -6.79 -14.27
N MET A 24 3.35 -5.57 -14.65
CA MET A 24 4.30 -4.69 -15.32
C MET A 24 5.44 -4.33 -14.39
N GLU A 25 6.66 -4.35 -14.91
CA GLU A 25 7.83 -3.82 -14.23
C GLU A 25 7.89 -2.31 -14.40
N ILE A 26 7.62 -1.58 -13.31
CA ILE A 26 7.69 -0.13 -13.31
C ILE A 26 9.16 0.27 -13.19
N THR A 27 9.70 0.91 -14.21
CA THR A 27 11.11 1.31 -14.30
C THR A 27 11.40 2.70 -13.74
N GLY A 28 10.35 3.54 -13.61
CA GLY A 28 10.49 4.89 -13.08
C GLY A 28 9.15 5.64 -13.06
N THR A 29 9.21 6.88 -12.63
CA THR A 29 8.10 7.83 -12.66
C THR A 29 8.48 8.99 -13.57
N CYS A 30 7.65 9.30 -14.53
CA CYS A 30 7.78 10.52 -15.34
C CYS A 30 7.30 11.70 -14.48
N GLU A 31 8.19 12.60 -14.19
CA GLU A 31 7.87 13.82 -13.42
C GLU A 31 7.19 14.87 -14.29
N THR A 32 6.54 15.84 -13.65
CA THR A 32 5.78 16.89 -14.35
C THR A 32 6.62 17.66 -15.37
N ASP A 33 7.88 17.92 -15.06
CA ASP A 33 8.77 18.68 -15.96
C ASP A 33 9.10 17.88 -17.22
N GLU A 34 9.35 16.58 -17.10
CA GLU A 34 9.57 15.68 -18.23
C GLU A 34 8.30 15.54 -19.10
N LEU A 35 7.13 15.44 -18.45
CA LEU A 35 5.84 15.41 -19.12
C LEU A 35 5.64 16.69 -19.95
N VAL A 36 5.84 17.86 -19.35
CA VAL A 36 5.69 19.16 -20.00
C VAL A 36 6.65 19.29 -21.18
N GLU A 37 7.94 18.96 -21.00
CA GLU A 37 8.94 18.97 -22.06
C GLU A 37 8.56 18.07 -23.25
N THR A 38 7.89 16.96 -22.95
CA THR A 38 7.41 16.04 -24.00
C THR A 38 6.19 16.59 -24.71
N CYS A 39 5.24 17.22 -23.99
CA CYS A 39 4.04 17.81 -24.55
C CYS A 39 4.33 19.00 -25.52
N ILE A 40 5.36 19.78 -25.23
CA ILE A 40 5.70 20.94 -26.11
C ILE A 40 6.43 20.54 -27.39
N LYS A 41 7.02 19.33 -27.44
CA LYS A 41 7.67 18.84 -28.66
C LYS A 41 6.65 18.68 -29.78
N GLY A 42 6.77 19.48 -30.81
CA GLY A 42 5.85 19.48 -31.97
C GLY A 42 4.53 20.24 -31.76
N SER A 43 4.39 21.00 -30.68
CA SER A 43 3.26 21.88 -30.41
C SER A 43 3.68 23.37 -30.50
N THR A 44 2.69 24.25 -30.56
CA THR A 44 2.90 25.71 -30.52
C THR A 44 2.93 26.27 -29.09
N PHE A 45 2.63 25.42 -28.08
CA PHE A 45 2.61 25.82 -26.67
C PHE A 45 4.02 25.94 -26.10
N ASN A 46 4.20 26.93 -25.24
CA ASN A 46 5.42 27.04 -24.45
C ASN A 46 5.29 26.32 -23.09
N ARG A 47 6.43 26.10 -22.44
CA ARG A 47 6.50 25.38 -21.13
C ARG A 47 5.63 26.01 -20.04
N GLY A 48 5.60 27.36 -20.00
CA GLY A 48 4.81 28.09 -18.99
C GLY A 48 3.32 27.92 -19.19
N GLU A 49 2.86 27.91 -20.45
CA GLU A 49 1.45 27.71 -20.76
C GLU A 49 0.96 26.33 -20.39
N VAL A 50 1.72 25.27 -20.73
CA VAL A 50 1.34 23.88 -20.38
C VAL A 50 1.34 23.69 -18.86
N ARG A 51 2.35 24.21 -18.18
CA ARG A 51 2.41 24.13 -16.72
C ARG A 51 1.29 24.91 -16.04
N GLY A 52 1.03 26.13 -16.50
CA GLY A 52 -0.07 26.96 -16.01
C GLY A 52 -1.44 26.29 -16.21
N ALA A 53 -1.65 25.65 -17.36
CA ALA A 53 -2.88 24.89 -17.61
C ALA A 53 -3.06 23.72 -16.63
N LEU A 54 -2.00 22.96 -16.35
CA LEU A 54 -2.02 21.87 -15.37
C LEU A 54 -2.36 22.37 -13.95
N ASP A 55 -1.75 23.50 -13.52
CA ASP A 55 -2.01 24.09 -12.21
C ASP A 55 -3.45 24.60 -12.09
N LEU A 56 -3.99 25.23 -13.13
CA LEU A 56 -5.38 25.67 -13.20
C LEU A 56 -6.37 24.50 -13.14
N ILE A 57 -6.11 23.42 -13.87
CA ILE A 57 -6.92 22.22 -13.85
C ILE A 57 -6.91 21.61 -12.45
N ALA A 58 -5.74 21.42 -11.85
CA ALA A 58 -5.58 20.84 -10.53
C ALA A 58 -6.33 21.66 -9.44
N GLY A 59 -6.17 22.98 -9.45
CA GLY A 59 -6.87 23.89 -8.53
C GLY A 59 -8.39 23.87 -8.70
N THR A 60 -8.87 23.83 -9.94
CA THR A 60 -10.30 23.77 -10.25
C THR A 60 -10.90 22.43 -9.84
N MET A 61 -10.20 21.33 -10.11
CA MET A 61 -10.60 19.99 -9.65
C MET A 61 -10.73 19.93 -8.13
N ALA A 62 -9.75 20.46 -7.40
CA ALA A 62 -9.78 20.48 -5.94
C ALA A 62 -11.02 21.24 -5.41
N ARG A 63 -11.40 22.36 -6.05
CA ARG A 63 -12.60 23.14 -5.70
C ARG A 63 -13.87 22.33 -5.90
N PHE A 64 -14.09 21.74 -7.08
CA PHE A 64 -15.27 20.92 -7.33
C PHE A 64 -15.35 19.69 -6.41
N MET A 65 -14.22 19.04 -6.15
CA MET A 65 -14.20 17.90 -5.23
C MET A 65 -14.48 18.31 -3.78
N ALA A 66 -14.07 19.50 -3.35
CA ALA A 66 -14.43 20.05 -2.04
C ALA A 66 -15.93 20.33 -1.89
N GLU A 67 -16.62 20.63 -2.99
CA GLU A 67 -18.07 20.78 -3.08
C GLU A 67 -18.82 19.42 -3.12
N GLY A 68 -18.10 18.29 -3.05
CA GLY A 68 -18.68 16.93 -3.09
C GLY A 68 -18.96 16.41 -4.51
N ARG A 69 -18.40 17.04 -5.53
CA ARG A 69 -18.57 16.64 -6.94
C ARG A 69 -17.43 15.73 -7.39
N SER A 70 -17.75 14.74 -8.21
CA SER A 70 -16.74 14.03 -9.00
C SER A 70 -16.36 14.83 -10.23
N VAL A 71 -15.10 14.78 -10.64
CA VAL A 71 -14.59 15.47 -11.84
C VAL A 71 -14.22 14.46 -12.90
N ARG A 72 -14.78 14.63 -14.10
CA ARG A 72 -14.41 13.84 -15.29
C ARG A 72 -13.57 14.70 -16.22
N ILE A 73 -12.45 14.16 -16.66
CA ILE A 73 -11.64 14.72 -17.75
C ILE A 73 -11.70 13.67 -18.89
N GLU A 74 -12.28 14.05 -20.00
CA GLU A 74 -12.38 13.19 -21.18
C GLU A 74 -10.98 12.78 -21.65
N GLY A 75 -10.82 11.55 -22.06
CA GLY A 75 -9.54 10.97 -22.44
C GLY A 75 -8.59 10.64 -21.26
N ILE A 76 -8.87 11.11 -20.03
CA ILE A 76 -8.07 10.80 -18.84
C ILE A 76 -8.83 9.88 -17.90
N GLY A 77 -9.96 10.36 -17.36
CA GLY A 77 -10.75 9.56 -16.44
C GLY A 77 -11.63 10.33 -15.46
N LEU A 78 -12.16 9.61 -14.48
CA LEU A 78 -13.05 10.10 -13.44
C LEU A 78 -12.31 10.11 -12.08
N PHE A 79 -12.35 11.25 -11.42
CA PHE A 79 -11.79 11.49 -10.09
C PHE A 79 -12.95 11.66 -9.09
N THR A 80 -12.97 10.85 -8.04
CA THR A 80 -14.04 10.85 -7.03
C THR A 80 -13.42 11.00 -5.64
N PRO A 81 -13.78 12.06 -4.89
CA PRO A 81 -13.28 12.25 -3.52
C PRO A 81 -13.83 11.17 -2.59
N THR A 82 -13.04 10.74 -1.62
CA THR A 82 -13.43 9.81 -0.58
C THR A 82 -13.17 10.40 0.80
N LEU A 83 -14.02 10.04 1.77
CA LEU A 83 -13.90 10.52 3.13
C LEU A 83 -13.17 9.51 4.02
N SER A 84 -12.47 10.01 5.01
CA SER A 84 -11.88 9.23 6.08
C SER A 84 -12.01 9.94 7.42
N LEU A 85 -11.91 9.16 8.50
CA LEU A 85 -11.84 9.74 9.85
C LEU A 85 -10.47 10.38 10.08
N LYS A 86 -10.42 11.46 10.85
CA LYS A 86 -9.19 12.03 11.35
C LYS A 86 -8.49 11.07 12.31
N LYS A 87 -7.17 11.18 12.43
CA LYS A 87 -6.35 10.35 13.32
C LYS A 87 -6.88 10.39 14.76
N GLY A 88 -6.99 9.23 15.40
CA GLY A 88 -7.45 9.10 16.78
C GLY A 88 -9.00 9.14 16.95
N LYS A 89 -9.76 9.10 15.86
CA LYS A 89 -11.21 8.96 15.91
C LYS A 89 -11.63 7.53 15.56
N GLU A 90 -12.45 6.93 16.40
CA GLU A 90 -13.02 5.60 16.17
C GLU A 90 -14.17 5.65 15.18
N ARG A 91 -14.46 4.52 14.56
CA ARG A 91 -15.62 4.40 13.65
C ARG A 91 -16.93 4.48 14.45
N GLU A 92 -17.97 5.01 13.82
CA GLU A 92 -19.34 4.96 14.34
C GLU A 92 -19.86 3.52 14.21
N GLY A 93 -20.38 2.97 15.30
CA GLY A 93 -20.99 1.62 15.30
C GLY A 93 -22.44 1.67 14.84
N ILE A 94 -22.91 0.55 14.29
CA ILE A 94 -24.30 0.41 13.81
C ILE A 94 -25.30 0.36 14.99
N GLU A 95 -24.88 -0.14 16.15
CA GLU A 95 -25.73 -0.42 17.32
C GLU A 95 -25.91 0.78 18.26
N GLY A 96 -25.97 2.00 17.79
CA GLY A 96 -26.44 3.15 18.58
C GLY A 96 -25.65 3.55 19.84
N ASN A 97 -24.75 2.73 20.35
CA ASN A 97 -23.97 2.98 21.57
C ASN A 97 -22.65 3.73 21.33
N SER A 98 -22.29 3.98 20.08
CA SER A 98 -21.09 4.73 19.74
C SER A 98 -21.41 6.22 19.51
N PRO A 99 -20.52 7.14 19.89
CA PRO A 99 -20.75 8.57 19.69
C PRO A 99 -20.84 8.89 18.18
N ARG A 100 -21.92 9.59 17.79
CA ARG A 100 -22.11 10.08 16.43
C ARG A 100 -20.93 10.97 16.02
N ARG A 101 -20.43 10.77 14.81
CA ARG A 101 -19.32 11.55 14.27
C ARG A 101 -19.85 12.78 13.52
N ASN A 102 -19.30 13.92 13.84
CA ASN A 102 -19.60 15.18 13.18
C ASN A 102 -18.58 15.49 12.07
N ALA A 103 -18.85 16.49 11.25
CA ALA A 103 -17.98 16.94 10.16
C ALA A 103 -16.55 17.27 10.64
N ALA A 104 -16.38 17.76 11.87
CA ALA A 104 -15.07 18.06 12.44
C ALA A 104 -14.18 16.80 12.62
N SER A 105 -14.78 15.61 12.69
CA SER A 105 -14.09 14.31 12.81
C SER A 105 -13.73 13.68 11.47
N ILE A 106 -14.21 14.25 10.36
CA ILE A 106 -14.11 13.70 9.01
C ILE A 106 -13.20 14.60 8.18
N LYS A 107 -12.54 14.03 7.20
CA LYS A 107 -11.72 14.74 6.19
C LYS A 107 -11.76 14.01 4.85
N ILE A 108 -11.35 14.69 3.79
CA ILE A 108 -11.01 14.02 2.52
C ILE A 108 -9.83 13.07 2.81
N GLY A 109 -10.04 11.79 2.59
CA GLY A 109 -9.05 10.75 2.85
C GLY A 109 -8.24 10.35 1.64
N GLY A 110 -8.79 10.59 0.45
CA GLY A 110 -8.16 10.28 -0.82
C GLY A 110 -9.04 10.64 -1.99
N ILE A 111 -8.52 10.41 -3.19
CA ILE A 111 -9.25 10.56 -4.45
C ILE A 111 -9.12 9.24 -5.18
N ASN A 112 -10.26 8.62 -5.50
CA ASN A 112 -10.31 7.45 -6.35
C ASN A 112 -10.23 7.89 -7.81
N PHE A 113 -9.33 7.29 -8.55
CA PHE A 113 -9.19 7.49 -9.98
C PHE A 113 -9.68 6.27 -10.74
N ARG A 114 -10.51 6.50 -11.76
CA ARG A 114 -10.93 5.50 -12.73
C ARG A 114 -10.56 5.98 -14.11
N ALA A 115 -9.60 5.33 -14.75
CA ALA A 115 -9.14 5.67 -16.08
C ALA A 115 -10.27 5.62 -17.12
N ASP A 116 -10.23 6.53 -18.08
CA ASP A 116 -11.08 6.47 -19.28
C ASP A 116 -10.66 5.30 -20.17
N ARG A 117 -11.63 4.72 -20.85
CA ARG A 117 -11.40 3.61 -21.77
C ARG A 117 -10.49 4.00 -22.94
N THR A 118 -10.60 5.24 -23.39
CA THR A 118 -9.75 5.81 -24.43
C THR A 118 -8.29 5.76 -24.02
N LEU A 119 -7.95 6.24 -22.81
CA LEU A 119 -6.59 6.21 -22.30
C LEU A 119 -6.03 4.78 -22.22
N ILE A 120 -6.85 3.84 -21.74
CA ILE A 120 -6.45 2.43 -21.66
C ILE A 120 -6.16 1.85 -23.05
N ASN A 121 -7.04 2.12 -24.03
CA ASN A 121 -6.91 1.62 -25.37
C ASN A 121 -5.68 2.20 -26.09
N GLU A 122 -5.45 3.50 -25.97
CA GLU A 122 -4.27 4.17 -26.53
C GLU A 122 -2.98 3.61 -25.90
N THR A 123 -2.97 3.45 -24.57
CA THR A 123 -1.82 2.86 -23.88
C THR A 123 -1.56 1.43 -24.37
N ASN A 124 -2.60 0.61 -24.57
CA ASN A 124 -2.45 -0.74 -25.11
C ASN A 124 -1.91 -0.75 -26.54
N THR A 125 -2.35 0.20 -27.37
CA THR A 125 -1.87 0.31 -28.76
C THR A 125 -0.39 0.67 -28.84
N LEU A 126 0.08 1.51 -27.91
CA LEU A 126 1.47 1.96 -27.82
C LEU A 126 2.36 1.00 -27.04
N CYS A 127 1.77 0.06 -26.29
CA CYS A 127 2.49 -0.81 -25.40
C CYS A 127 3.01 -2.05 -26.13
N ASP A 128 4.33 -2.21 -26.16
CA ASP A 128 5.01 -3.40 -26.59
C ASP A 128 5.62 -4.11 -25.37
N LEU A 129 5.13 -5.34 -25.07
CA LEU A 129 5.41 -6.08 -23.85
C LEU A 129 6.40 -7.22 -24.08
N GLU A 130 7.48 -7.22 -23.31
CA GLU A 130 8.42 -8.32 -23.24
C GLU A 130 8.33 -9.03 -21.90
N ARG A 131 8.36 -10.36 -21.94
CA ARG A 131 8.36 -11.16 -20.71
C ARG A 131 9.74 -11.13 -20.07
N GLY A 132 9.83 -10.56 -18.87
CA GLY A 132 11.01 -10.60 -18.03
C GLY A 132 11.29 -12.01 -17.49
N SER A 133 12.50 -12.26 -17.09
CA SER A 133 12.92 -13.53 -16.49
C SER A 133 12.43 -13.67 -15.05
N GLY A 134 11.87 -14.84 -14.72
CA GLY A 134 11.51 -15.23 -13.38
C GLY A 134 10.04 -15.01 -12.98
N VAL A 135 9.68 -15.67 -11.88
CA VAL A 135 8.38 -15.55 -11.23
C VAL A 135 8.60 -14.95 -9.84
N LYS A 136 7.97 -13.82 -9.54
CA LYS A 136 7.97 -13.29 -8.16
C LYS A 136 7.04 -14.14 -7.31
N LYS A 137 7.63 -14.97 -6.48
CA LYS A 137 6.88 -15.80 -5.52
C LYS A 137 6.24 -14.93 -4.43
N CYS A 138 5.02 -15.25 -4.08
CA CYS A 138 4.39 -14.71 -2.89
C CYS A 138 5.16 -15.27 -1.67
N ARG A 139 5.79 -14.40 -0.88
CA ARG A 139 6.42 -14.83 0.38
C ARG A 139 5.31 -15.20 1.36
N ARG A 140 4.89 -16.44 1.32
CA ARG A 140 4.07 -17.02 2.37
C ARG A 140 5.01 -17.59 3.43
N PRO A 141 4.80 -17.29 4.71
CA PRO A 141 5.51 -17.99 5.75
C PRO A 141 5.18 -19.49 5.63
N LYS A 142 6.21 -20.32 5.58
CA LYS A 142 6.08 -21.80 5.51
C LYS A 142 5.52 -22.41 6.78
N THR A 143 5.53 -21.62 7.88
CA THR A 143 5.15 -22.03 9.22
C THR A 143 3.91 -21.30 9.69
N THR A 144 3.10 -21.94 10.51
CA THR A 144 1.94 -21.33 11.17
C THR A 144 2.38 -20.33 12.24
N ALA A 145 1.48 -19.44 12.68
CA ALA A 145 1.79 -18.46 13.74
C ALA A 145 2.20 -19.16 15.06
N GLY A 146 1.56 -20.31 15.38
CA GLY A 146 1.90 -21.11 16.55
C GLY A 146 3.31 -21.72 16.50
N GLU A 147 3.69 -22.29 15.35
CA GLU A 147 5.04 -22.81 15.13
C GLU A 147 6.09 -21.70 15.22
N ARG A 148 5.80 -20.53 14.68
CA ARG A 148 6.69 -19.37 14.78
C ARG A 148 6.84 -18.87 16.21
N LEU A 149 5.75 -18.88 17.01
CA LEU A 149 5.82 -18.57 18.44
C LEU A 149 6.73 -19.56 19.18
N ALA A 150 6.59 -20.85 18.89
CA ALA A 150 7.46 -21.88 19.47
C ALA A 150 8.93 -21.68 19.09
N MET A 151 9.21 -21.31 17.82
CA MET A 151 10.57 -20.96 17.37
C MET A 151 11.15 -19.76 18.13
N VAL A 152 10.35 -18.72 18.36
CA VAL A 152 10.79 -17.53 19.12
C VAL A 152 11.03 -17.86 20.59
N ARG A 153 10.17 -18.65 21.22
CA ARG A 153 10.37 -19.10 22.60
C ARG A 153 11.67 -19.89 22.75
N LYS A 154 11.92 -20.84 21.86
CA LYS A 154 13.17 -21.62 21.85
C LYS A 154 14.40 -20.73 21.66
N TYR A 155 14.32 -19.76 20.75
CA TYR A 155 15.40 -18.79 20.52
C TYR A 155 15.71 -17.96 21.79
N LEU A 156 14.68 -17.55 22.52
CA LEU A 156 14.80 -16.76 23.75
C LEU A 156 15.26 -17.59 24.98
N GLU A 157 15.31 -18.91 24.91
CA GLU A 157 15.97 -19.74 25.92
C GLU A 157 17.48 -19.57 25.88
N GLU A 158 18.03 -19.45 24.67
CA GLU A 158 19.48 -19.34 24.42
C GLU A 158 19.95 -17.87 24.29
N ASN A 159 19.05 -16.95 23.94
CA ASN A 159 19.36 -15.55 23.66
C ASN A 159 18.59 -14.61 24.60
N PRO A 160 19.20 -13.51 25.06
CA PRO A 160 18.57 -12.58 26.01
C PRO A 160 17.41 -11.80 25.41
N PHE A 161 17.39 -11.59 24.10
CA PHE A 161 16.34 -10.87 23.39
C PHE A 161 16.31 -11.25 21.91
N ILE A 162 15.22 -10.89 21.23
CA ILE A 162 15.08 -10.96 19.78
C ILE A 162 14.59 -9.62 19.24
N THR A 163 15.15 -9.18 18.13
CA THR A 163 14.72 -8.00 17.39
C THR A 163 13.76 -8.38 16.27
N VAL A 164 12.99 -7.39 15.76
CA VAL A 164 12.16 -7.58 14.56
C VAL A 164 13.01 -8.03 13.36
N GLY A 165 14.26 -7.54 13.28
CA GLY A 165 15.21 -7.88 12.20
C GLY A 165 15.67 -9.34 12.23
N GLU A 166 15.92 -9.89 13.41
CA GLU A 166 16.29 -11.30 13.59
C GLU A 166 15.09 -12.22 13.35
N TYR A 167 13.93 -11.88 13.93
CA TYR A 167 12.72 -12.65 13.76
C TYR A 167 12.26 -12.73 12.29
N LEU A 168 12.30 -11.62 11.54
CA LEU A 168 11.91 -11.64 10.13
C LEU A 168 12.80 -12.56 9.27
N LYS A 169 14.11 -12.66 9.62
CA LYS A 169 15.05 -13.56 8.93
C LYS A 169 14.77 -15.02 9.28
N MET A 170 14.54 -15.30 10.57
CA MET A 170 14.28 -16.64 11.08
C MET A 170 12.95 -17.21 10.55
N ALA A 171 11.90 -16.39 10.48
CA ALA A 171 10.57 -16.80 10.06
C ALA A 171 10.27 -16.56 8.57
N GLU A 172 11.24 -16.07 7.79
CA GLU A 172 11.08 -15.68 6.38
C GLU A 172 9.90 -14.72 6.13
N LEU A 173 9.64 -13.82 7.08
CA LEU A 173 8.53 -12.86 7.03
C LEU A 173 8.94 -11.51 6.42
N ASN A 174 7.96 -10.70 6.05
CA ASN A 174 8.21 -9.28 5.83
C ASN A 174 8.24 -8.52 7.18
N ARG A 175 8.91 -7.35 7.19
CA ARG A 175 9.09 -6.55 8.41
C ARG A 175 7.77 -6.16 9.09
N THR A 176 6.73 -5.86 8.29
CA THR A 176 5.43 -5.44 8.81
C THR A 176 4.71 -6.57 9.53
N THR A 177 4.72 -7.78 8.95
CA THR A 177 4.11 -8.98 9.56
C THR A 177 4.88 -9.39 10.81
N ALA A 178 6.22 -9.46 10.74
CA ALA A 178 7.07 -9.78 11.88
C ALA A 178 6.84 -8.82 13.06
N ALA A 179 6.78 -7.51 12.80
CA ALA A 179 6.52 -6.52 13.84
C ALA A 179 5.10 -6.63 14.43
N LYS A 180 4.09 -6.96 13.62
CA LYS A 180 2.72 -7.18 14.09
C LYS A 180 2.60 -8.42 14.97
N GLU A 181 3.20 -9.54 14.57
CA GLU A 181 3.17 -10.79 15.33
C GLU A 181 3.89 -10.63 16.68
N LEU A 182 5.11 -10.11 16.70
CA LEU A 182 5.85 -9.89 17.95
C LEU A 182 5.12 -8.93 18.89
N LYS A 183 4.48 -7.89 18.35
CA LYS A 183 3.67 -6.97 19.15
C LYS A 183 2.41 -7.61 19.68
N ALA A 184 1.74 -8.45 18.91
CA ALA A 184 0.56 -9.20 19.34
C ALA A 184 0.92 -10.18 20.47
N TRP A 185 2.01 -10.93 20.31
CA TRP A 185 2.49 -11.84 21.36
C TRP A 185 2.92 -11.10 22.63
N ALA A 186 3.59 -9.95 22.49
CA ALA A 186 3.95 -9.15 23.67
C ALA A 186 2.76 -8.52 24.40
N ALA A 187 1.59 -8.47 23.78
CA ALA A 187 0.33 -8.04 24.41
C ALA A 187 -0.46 -9.19 25.00
N ASP A 188 -0.12 -10.43 24.65
CA ASP A 188 -0.74 -11.66 25.14
C ASP A 188 0.09 -12.27 26.27
N ALA A 189 -0.48 -12.27 27.48
CA ALA A 189 0.20 -12.80 28.68
C ALA A 189 0.56 -14.29 28.58
N GLU A 190 -0.19 -15.08 27.81
CA GLU A 190 0.06 -16.50 27.62
C GLU A 190 1.20 -16.79 26.63
N SER A 191 1.58 -15.80 25.84
CA SER A 191 2.66 -15.93 24.84
C SER A 191 4.04 -16.16 25.45
N GLY A 192 4.27 -15.77 26.70
CA GLY A 192 5.57 -15.81 27.36
C GLY A 192 6.60 -14.81 26.78
N ILE A 193 6.16 -13.83 26.00
CA ILE A 193 7.02 -12.81 25.37
C ILE A 193 6.64 -11.43 25.92
N ALA A 194 7.65 -10.65 26.31
CA ALA A 194 7.46 -9.27 26.74
C ALA A 194 8.28 -8.31 25.87
N MET A 195 7.77 -7.10 25.67
CA MET A 195 8.47 -6.05 24.93
C MET A 195 9.23 -5.15 25.92
N LYS A 196 10.53 -4.91 25.65
CA LYS A 196 11.36 -3.95 26.37
C LYS A 196 11.92 -2.89 25.41
N GLY A 197 12.20 -1.69 25.93
CA GLY A 197 12.74 -0.56 25.17
C GLY A 197 11.69 0.38 24.58
N LEU A 198 12.16 1.54 24.09
CA LEU A 198 11.31 2.62 23.55
C LEU A 198 11.76 3.01 22.13
N GLY A 199 10.83 3.54 21.36
CA GLY A 199 11.12 4.06 20.01
C GLY A 199 11.64 3.00 19.06
N THR A 200 12.80 3.21 18.48
CA THR A 200 13.47 2.32 17.51
C THR A 200 14.27 1.18 18.19
N HIS A 201 14.51 1.26 19.49
CA HIS A 201 15.29 0.29 20.29
C HIS A 201 14.40 -0.74 20.98
N LYS A 202 13.28 -1.11 20.35
CA LYS A 202 12.39 -2.16 20.88
C LYS A 202 12.96 -3.52 20.64
N VAL A 203 13.03 -4.30 21.73
CA VAL A 203 13.42 -5.72 21.73
C VAL A 203 12.36 -6.55 22.43
N TYR A 204 12.32 -7.82 22.13
CA TYR A 204 11.39 -8.75 22.72
C TYR A 204 12.18 -9.79 23.54
N VAL A 205 11.71 -10.06 24.74
CA VAL A 205 12.38 -10.91 25.73
C VAL A 205 11.44 -11.96 26.25
N ASN A 206 11.96 -13.00 26.88
CA ASN A 206 11.15 -13.96 27.63
C ASN A 206 10.55 -13.25 28.86
N SER A 207 9.22 -13.35 29.05
CA SER A 207 8.51 -12.72 30.18
C SER A 207 8.76 -13.42 31.53
N GLY A 208 9.35 -14.62 31.54
CA GLY A 208 9.66 -15.42 32.74
C GLY A 208 11.10 -15.26 33.24
N LYS A 209 11.89 -14.33 32.68
CA LYS A 209 13.24 -13.99 33.15
C LYS A 209 13.34 -12.55 33.57
#